data_286ae00c106375f9fba7768514d49214
#
_entry.id   286ae00c106375f9fba7768514d49214
#
_cell.length_a   1.000
_cell.length_b   1.000
_cell.length_c   1.000
_cell.angle_alpha   90.00
_cell.angle_beta   90.00
_cell.angle_gamma   90.00
#
_symmetry.space_group_name_H-M   'P 1'
#
loop_
_entity.id
_entity.type
_entity.pdbx_description
1 polymer ?
#
loop_
_entity_poly.entity_id
_entity_poly.type
_entity_poly.pdbx_seq_one_letter_code
_entity_poly.pdbx_strand_id
1 'polypeptide(L)'
;MVRTRIMSDLHLSPTLSRTGDFRYEDLGEDVCILAGDISEGMSGVYWALDNIPEHIRVFYVPGNHEYYGQEFFSLNAKFDKHNKLGTHVKVLNNESEVWGGVNFVGTTLWTDFRYFGQPHLDKMIWASGLNDSRFIEYG
;
A
#
# COMPACT_ATOMS: atom_id res chain seq x y z
N MET A 1 12.96 10.47 19.71
CA MET A 1 13.23 10.35 18.26
C MET A 1 12.51 9.12 17.78
N VAL A 2 11.64 9.21 16.75
CA VAL A 2 10.91 8.05 16.20
C VAL A 2 11.86 7.28 15.27
N ARG A 3 12.10 6.01 15.56
CA ARG A 3 12.87 5.12 14.68
C ARG A 3 11.90 4.49 13.67
N THR A 4 12.19 4.65 12.40
CA THR A 4 11.30 4.20 11.32
C THR A 4 12.03 3.22 10.41
N ARG A 5 11.39 2.09 10.15
CA ARG A 5 11.75 1.14 9.09
C ARG A 5 10.85 1.34 7.88
N ILE A 6 11.43 1.29 6.68
CA ILE A 6 10.68 1.41 5.42
C ILE A 6 10.92 0.16 4.59
N MET A 7 9.85 -0.42 4.07
CA MET A 7 9.87 -1.57 3.16
C MET A 7 8.86 -1.34 2.04
N SER A 8 9.17 -1.81 0.83
CA SER A 8 8.29 -1.81 -0.34
C SER A 8 8.53 -3.04 -1.19
N ASP A 9 7.67 -3.29 -2.18
CA ASP A 9 7.87 -4.28 -3.25
C ASP A 9 8.13 -5.70 -2.73
N LEU A 10 7.48 -6.10 -1.64
CA LEU A 10 7.66 -7.43 -1.06
C LEU A 10 6.99 -8.53 -1.88
N HIS A 11 5.92 -8.20 -2.62
CA HIS A 11 5.20 -9.12 -3.49
C HIS A 11 4.90 -10.49 -2.85
N LEU A 12 4.32 -10.48 -1.66
CA LEU A 12 4.06 -11.65 -0.81
C LEU A 12 2.89 -12.52 -1.31
N SER A 13 2.63 -12.55 -2.61
CA SER A 13 1.53 -13.34 -3.16
C SER A 13 1.77 -14.84 -3.02
N PRO A 14 0.77 -15.61 -2.54
CA PRO A 14 0.84 -17.07 -2.44
C PRO A 14 1.07 -17.76 -3.80
N THR A 15 0.72 -17.09 -4.90
CA THR A 15 0.83 -17.62 -6.26
C THR A 15 2.17 -17.32 -6.93
N LEU A 16 2.91 -16.32 -6.43
CA LEU A 16 4.21 -15.92 -6.96
C LEU A 16 5.32 -16.29 -5.95
N SER A 17 5.47 -17.54 -5.64
CA SER A 17 6.42 -18.08 -4.63
C SER A 17 7.91 -17.85 -4.96
N ARG A 18 8.27 -16.65 -5.41
CA ARG A 18 9.66 -16.23 -5.62
C ARG A 18 10.32 -15.58 -4.41
N THR A 19 9.54 -15.12 -3.46
CA THR A 19 10.03 -14.44 -2.24
C THR A 19 9.87 -15.32 -1.02
N GLY A 20 10.12 -16.61 -1.12
CA GLY A 20 10.12 -17.54 0.02
C GLY A 20 9.72 -16.90 1.37
N ASP A 21 9.45 -17.59 2.37
CA ASP A 21 8.97 -17.16 3.71
C ASP A 21 9.61 -15.86 4.25
N PHE A 22 9.27 -14.68 3.67
CA PHE A 22 9.72 -13.42 4.24
C PHE A 22 9.13 -13.28 5.64
N ARG A 23 9.99 -13.22 6.63
CA ARG A 23 9.62 -13.02 8.02
C ARG A 23 10.05 -11.63 8.47
N TYR A 24 9.14 -10.94 9.12
CA TYR A 24 9.49 -9.69 9.76
C TYR A 24 10.40 -9.96 10.96
N GLU A 25 11.48 -9.22 11.07
CA GLU A 25 12.37 -9.22 12.21
C GLU A 25 12.27 -7.85 12.90
N ASP A 26 11.90 -7.84 14.17
CA ASP A 26 11.87 -6.63 14.99
C ASP A 26 13.31 -6.18 15.31
N LEU A 27 13.71 -5.04 14.78
CA LEU A 27 15.02 -4.42 15.01
C LEU A 27 14.94 -3.26 16.02
N GLY A 28 13.81 -3.13 16.71
CA GLY A 28 13.55 -2.11 17.71
C GLY A 28 13.06 -0.78 17.14
N GLU A 29 12.47 -0.78 15.95
CA GLU A 29 11.78 0.37 15.38
C GLU A 29 10.46 0.67 16.11
N ASP A 30 10.08 1.94 16.12
CA ASP A 30 8.82 2.41 16.67
C ASP A 30 7.71 2.41 15.60
N VAL A 31 8.11 2.57 14.33
CA VAL A 31 7.22 2.64 13.17
C VAL A 31 7.76 1.79 12.03
N CYS A 32 6.87 1.03 11.38
CA CYS A 32 7.13 0.38 10.10
C CYS A 32 6.27 1.04 9.01
N ILE A 33 6.89 1.49 7.92
CA ILE A 33 6.21 1.97 6.73
C ILE A 33 6.27 0.89 5.66
N LEU A 34 5.11 0.43 5.22
CA LEU A 34 4.93 -0.47 4.08
C LEU A 34 4.51 0.38 2.87
N ALA A 35 5.48 0.68 2.01
CA ALA A 35 5.35 1.71 0.97
C ALA A 35 4.96 1.11 -0.40
N GLY A 36 3.89 0.32 -0.42
CA GLY A 36 3.27 -0.23 -1.62
C GLY A 36 3.84 -1.55 -2.10
N ASP A 37 3.06 -2.26 -2.90
CA ASP A 37 3.38 -3.53 -3.55
C ASP A 37 3.81 -4.63 -2.56
N ILE A 38 3.11 -4.67 -1.43
CA ILE A 38 3.35 -5.68 -0.40
C ILE A 38 2.69 -7.00 -0.80
N SER A 39 1.40 -6.93 -1.20
CA SER A 39 0.64 -8.09 -1.69
C SER A 39 -0.66 -7.61 -2.34
N GLU A 40 -1.37 -8.51 -3.04
CA GLU A 40 -2.63 -8.20 -3.69
C GLU A 40 -3.79 -8.05 -2.69
N GLY A 41 -4.68 -7.11 -2.93
CA GLY A 41 -5.89 -6.85 -2.16
C GLY A 41 -5.59 -6.50 -0.69
N MET A 42 -6.28 -7.18 0.22
CA MET A 42 -6.10 -7.03 1.67
C MET A 42 -4.98 -7.93 2.23
N SER A 43 -4.38 -8.79 1.42
CA SER A 43 -3.44 -9.82 1.90
C SER A 43 -2.20 -9.21 2.57
N GLY A 44 -1.70 -8.08 2.05
CA GLY A 44 -0.57 -7.37 2.66
C GLY A 44 -0.91 -6.78 4.03
N VAL A 45 -2.14 -6.27 4.20
CA VAL A 45 -2.64 -5.76 5.50
C VAL A 45 -2.75 -6.90 6.51
N TYR A 46 -3.30 -8.04 6.11
CA TYR A 46 -3.41 -9.22 6.98
C TYR A 46 -2.04 -9.78 7.34
N TRP A 47 -1.14 -9.85 6.35
CA TRP A 47 0.24 -10.24 6.64
C TRP A 47 0.90 -9.31 7.67
N ALA A 48 0.70 -8.00 7.55
CA ALA A 48 1.26 -7.05 8.51
C ALA A 48 0.70 -7.26 9.92
N LEU A 49 -0.61 -7.53 10.04
CA LEU A 49 -1.26 -7.84 11.32
C LEU A 49 -0.70 -9.11 11.98
N ASP A 50 -0.41 -10.14 11.16
CA ASP A 50 0.03 -11.45 11.66
C ASP A 50 1.54 -11.50 11.95
N ASN A 51 2.36 -10.66 11.29
CA ASN A 51 3.81 -10.79 11.33
C ASN A 51 4.52 -9.61 12.01
N ILE A 52 3.94 -8.41 12.05
CA ILE A 52 4.56 -7.25 12.70
C ILE A 52 3.99 -7.11 14.12
N PRO A 53 4.84 -7.05 15.15
CA PRO A 53 4.39 -6.93 16.55
C PRO A 53 3.50 -5.71 16.79
N GLU A 54 2.47 -5.86 17.63
CA GLU A 54 1.46 -4.80 17.92
C GLU A 54 2.05 -3.53 18.53
N HIS A 55 3.23 -3.61 19.16
CA HIS A 55 3.90 -2.43 19.71
C HIS A 55 4.55 -1.54 18.65
N ILE A 56 4.69 -2.03 17.40
CA ILE A 56 5.19 -1.28 16.26
C ILE A 56 4.01 -0.70 15.51
N ARG A 57 3.94 0.65 15.38
CA ARG A 57 2.93 1.29 14.54
C ARG A 57 3.24 1.01 13.08
N VAL A 58 2.27 0.49 12.31
CA VAL A 58 2.43 0.24 10.88
C VAL A 58 1.62 1.25 10.08
N PHE A 59 2.29 1.96 9.17
CA PHE A 59 1.66 2.75 8.12
C PHE A 59 1.78 2.01 6.80
N TYR A 60 0.63 1.58 6.28
CA TYR A 60 0.52 0.85 5.04
C TYR A 60 0.04 1.77 3.93
N VAL A 61 0.81 1.93 2.87
CA VAL A 61 0.41 2.68 1.67
C VAL A 61 0.18 1.68 0.54
N PRO A 62 -1.02 1.63 -0.08
CA PRO A 62 -1.24 0.75 -1.21
C PRO A 62 -0.39 1.16 -2.42
N GLY A 63 0.25 0.23 -3.10
CA GLY A 63 0.81 0.40 -4.44
C GLY A 63 -0.21 0.00 -5.52
N ASN A 64 0.23 -0.15 -6.76
CA ASN A 64 -0.65 -0.61 -7.84
C ASN A 64 -0.98 -2.11 -7.72
N HIS A 65 -0.05 -2.92 -7.21
CA HIS A 65 -0.25 -4.36 -7.07
C HIS A 65 -1.36 -4.73 -6.08
N GLU A 66 -1.61 -3.91 -5.06
CA GLU A 66 -2.73 -4.11 -4.15
C GLU A 66 -4.07 -4.11 -4.90
N TYR A 67 -4.17 -3.36 -6.00
CA TYR A 67 -5.41 -3.28 -6.80
C TYR A 67 -5.53 -4.35 -7.87
N TYR A 68 -4.51 -5.16 -8.13
CA TYR A 68 -4.58 -6.22 -9.16
C TYR A 68 -5.62 -7.28 -8.80
N GLY A 69 -6.51 -7.57 -9.76
CA GLY A 69 -7.64 -8.47 -9.56
C GLY A 69 -8.70 -7.95 -8.59
N GLN A 70 -8.70 -6.65 -8.32
CA GLN A 70 -9.66 -6.01 -7.44
C GLN A 70 -10.43 -4.93 -8.19
N GLU A 71 -11.67 -4.70 -7.75
CA GLU A 71 -12.42 -3.50 -8.10
C GLU A 71 -11.97 -2.35 -7.19
N PHE A 72 -11.57 -1.24 -7.80
CA PHE A 72 -10.86 -0.13 -7.15
C PHE A 72 -11.61 0.44 -5.93
N PHE A 73 -12.91 0.76 -6.10
CA PHE A 73 -13.69 1.38 -5.04
C PHE A 73 -14.02 0.40 -3.92
N SER A 74 -14.26 -0.87 -4.27
CA SER A 74 -14.51 -1.93 -3.29
C SER A 74 -13.30 -2.19 -2.40
N LEU A 75 -12.08 -2.16 -2.96
CA LEU A 75 -10.87 -2.33 -2.17
C LEU A 75 -10.64 -1.13 -1.24
N ASN A 76 -10.84 0.10 -1.74
CA ASN A 76 -10.73 1.29 -0.91
C ASN A 76 -11.71 1.25 0.27
N ALA A 77 -12.96 0.81 0.03
CA ALA A 77 -13.94 0.63 1.10
C ALA A 77 -13.51 -0.44 2.13
N LYS A 78 -12.78 -1.49 1.71
CA LYS A 78 -12.20 -2.48 2.64
C LYS A 78 -11.08 -1.87 3.49
N PHE A 79 -10.21 -1.02 2.91
CA PHE A 79 -9.19 -0.29 3.66
C PHE A 79 -9.81 0.64 4.70
N ASP A 80 -10.85 1.41 4.32
CA ASP A 80 -11.57 2.29 5.24
C ASP A 80 -12.22 1.51 6.38
N LYS A 81 -12.82 0.36 6.07
CA LYS A 81 -13.40 -0.52 7.08
C LYS A 81 -12.35 -1.07 8.04
N HIS A 82 -11.20 -1.47 7.52
CA HIS A 82 -10.08 -1.93 8.35
C HIS A 82 -9.60 -0.82 9.29
N ASN A 83 -9.43 0.40 8.79
CA ASN A 83 -8.98 1.54 9.60
C ASN A 83 -9.88 1.82 10.82
N LYS A 84 -11.20 1.55 10.69
CA LYS A 84 -12.17 1.70 11.78
C LYS A 84 -12.01 0.67 12.90
N LEU A 85 -11.26 -0.40 12.67
CA LEU A 85 -10.99 -1.42 13.71
C LEU A 85 -9.95 -0.94 14.74
N GLY A 86 -9.17 0.11 14.44
CA GLY A 86 -8.22 0.69 15.36
C GLY A 86 -7.03 -0.21 15.70
N THR A 87 -6.59 -1.04 14.77
CA THR A 87 -5.42 -1.91 14.94
C THR A 87 -4.12 -1.12 14.89
N HIS A 88 -2.97 -1.77 15.16
CA HIS A 88 -1.66 -1.16 15.00
C HIS A 88 -1.29 -0.89 13.53
N VAL A 89 -2.00 -1.49 12.56
CA VAL A 89 -1.84 -1.26 11.11
C VAL A 89 -2.86 -0.23 10.64
N LYS A 90 -2.41 0.90 10.13
CA LYS A 90 -3.23 1.95 9.51
C LYS A 90 -2.91 2.05 8.03
N VAL A 91 -3.90 1.89 7.19
CA VAL A 91 -3.77 2.15 5.74
C VAL A 91 -3.91 3.65 5.49
N LEU A 92 -2.89 4.24 4.87
CA LEU A 92 -2.90 5.64 4.43
C LEU A 92 -3.12 5.68 2.91
N ASN A 93 -4.32 6.04 2.50
CA ASN A 93 -4.69 6.19 1.10
C ASN A 93 -5.34 7.57 0.89
N ASN A 94 -4.54 8.56 0.48
CA ASN A 94 -4.87 9.99 0.50
C ASN A 94 -5.20 10.48 1.92
N GLU A 95 -4.54 9.94 2.91
CA GLU A 95 -4.75 10.25 4.32
C GLU A 95 -3.43 10.62 5.01
N SER A 96 -3.56 11.21 6.19
CA SER A 96 -2.43 11.46 7.08
C SER A 96 -2.76 11.10 8.51
N GLU A 97 -1.73 10.77 9.30
CA GLU A 97 -1.83 10.53 10.73
C GLU A 97 -0.63 11.12 11.45
N VAL A 98 -0.87 11.77 12.59
CA VAL A 98 0.21 12.22 13.48
C VAL A 98 0.48 11.14 14.52
N TRP A 99 1.71 10.62 14.54
CA TRP A 99 2.14 9.63 15.52
C TRP A 99 3.53 9.98 16.05
N GLY A 100 3.74 9.91 17.36
CA GLY A 100 5.03 10.24 17.99
C GLY A 100 5.52 11.67 17.67
N GLY A 101 4.60 12.61 17.38
CA GLY A 101 4.93 13.99 17.00
C GLY A 101 5.39 14.16 15.54
N VAL A 102 5.32 13.10 14.72
CA VAL A 102 5.61 13.12 13.29
C VAL A 102 4.31 13.00 12.49
N ASN A 103 4.14 13.79 11.44
CA ASN A 103 3.01 13.67 10.53
C ASN A 103 3.38 12.72 9.38
N PHE A 104 2.69 11.59 9.30
CA PHE A 104 2.81 10.60 8.22
C PHE A 104 1.72 10.86 7.19
N VAL A 105 2.10 11.02 5.93
CA VAL A 105 1.18 11.25 4.80
C VAL A 105 1.38 10.11 3.82
N GLY A 106 0.29 9.45 3.42
CA GLY A 106 0.35 8.32 2.49
C GLY A 106 -0.68 8.44 1.37
N THR A 107 -0.23 8.10 0.17
CA THR A 107 -1.05 8.01 -1.04
C THR A 107 -0.40 7.11 -2.06
N THR A 108 -1.20 6.37 -2.82
CA THR A 108 -0.76 5.73 -4.07
C THR A 108 -0.56 6.82 -5.11
N LEU A 109 0.67 7.02 -5.58
CA LEU A 109 0.99 8.12 -6.51
C LEU A 109 0.58 7.79 -7.95
N TRP A 110 -0.73 7.72 -8.21
CA TRP A 110 -1.26 7.60 -9.57
C TRP A 110 -0.92 8.83 -10.39
N THR A 111 -0.51 8.65 -11.65
CA THR A 111 -0.30 9.77 -12.57
C THR A 111 -1.62 10.33 -13.07
N ASP A 112 -1.73 11.65 -13.15
CA ASP A 112 -2.81 12.35 -13.84
C ASP A 112 -2.43 12.76 -15.28
N PHE A 113 -1.24 12.35 -15.73
CA PHE A 113 -0.67 12.67 -17.04
C PHE A 113 -0.47 14.18 -17.33
N ARG A 114 -0.44 15.03 -16.29
CA ARG A 114 -0.37 16.50 -16.42
C ARG A 114 1.01 17.10 -16.14
N TYR A 115 2.06 16.31 -16.20
CA TYR A 115 3.41 16.80 -15.84
C TYR A 115 3.81 18.11 -16.56
N PHE A 116 3.33 18.32 -17.81
CA PHE A 116 3.56 19.56 -18.57
C PHE A 116 2.29 20.45 -18.64
N GLY A 117 1.37 20.37 -17.70
CA GLY A 117 0.20 21.24 -17.54
C GLY A 117 -1.12 20.64 -18.03
N GLN A 118 -1.22 20.15 -19.26
CA GLN A 118 -2.43 19.51 -19.79
C GLN A 118 -2.27 17.98 -19.90
N PRO A 119 -3.37 17.21 -19.78
CA PRO A 119 -3.31 15.78 -20.00
C PRO A 119 -2.78 15.46 -21.40
N HIS A 120 -1.82 14.56 -21.50
CA HIS A 120 -1.26 14.10 -22.76
C HIS A 120 -1.98 12.82 -23.20
N LEU A 121 -2.90 12.94 -24.15
CA LEU A 121 -3.72 11.82 -24.63
C LEU A 121 -2.88 10.66 -25.19
N ASP A 122 -1.78 10.96 -25.88
CA ASP A 122 -0.82 9.98 -26.36
C ASP A 122 -0.21 9.15 -25.23
N LYS A 123 0.09 9.77 -24.09
CA LYS A 123 0.60 9.08 -22.89
C LYS A 123 -0.47 8.23 -22.20
N MET A 124 -1.70 8.71 -22.17
CA MET A 124 -2.84 7.94 -21.64
C MET A 124 -3.12 6.71 -22.51
N ILE A 125 -3.08 6.85 -23.84
CA ILE A 125 -3.23 5.73 -24.77
C ILE A 125 -2.08 4.72 -24.59
N TRP A 126 -0.84 5.19 -24.47
CA TRP A 126 0.30 4.30 -24.18
C TRP A 126 0.13 3.56 -22.85
N ALA A 127 -0.25 4.27 -21.80
CA ALA A 127 -0.46 3.71 -20.46
C ALA A 127 -1.62 2.70 -20.42
N SER A 128 -2.61 2.81 -21.31
CA SER A 128 -3.68 1.80 -21.41
C SER A 128 -3.19 0.40 -21.78
N GLY A 129 -1.95 0.28 -22.28
CA GLY A 129 -1.27 -0.99 -22.52
C GLY A 129 -0.54 -1.58 -21.29
N LEU A 130 -0.43 -0.82 -20.21
CA LEU A 130 0.20 -1.29 -18.96
C LEU A 130 -0.69 -2.27 -18.20
N ASN A 131 -0.09 -3.04 -17.33
CA ASN A 131 -0.77 -4.03 -16.51
C ASN A 131 -1.85 -3.43 -15.62
N ASP A 132 -1.66 -2.21 -15.12
CA ASP A 132 -2.62 -1.52 -14.26
C ASP A 132 -4.00 -1.39 -14.92
N SER A 133 -4.03 -1.00 -16.22
CA SER A 133 -5.29 -0.89 -16.97
C SER A 133 -5.91 -2.24 -17.36
N ARG A 134 -5.18 -3.34 -17.17
CA ARG A 134 -5.65 -4.71 -17.48
C ARG A 134 -6.10 -5.47 -16.24
N PHE A 135 -5.50 -5.19 -15.11
CA PHE A 135 -5.69 -5.96 -13.87
C PHE A 135 -6.45 -5.20 -12.78
N ILE A 136 -6.67 -3.90 -12.95
CA ILE A 136 -7.47 -3.09 -12.01
C ILE A 136 -8.84 -2.86 -12.64
N GLU A 137 -9.89 -3.25 -11.92
CA GLU A 137 -11.26 -3.04 -12.36
C GLU A 137 -11.77 -1.69 -11.84
N TYR A 138 -12.35 -0.90 -12.75
CA TYR A 138 -13.08 0.31 -12.44
C TYR A 138 -14.54 0.08 -12.78
N GLY A 139 -15.38 -0.07 -11.78
CA GLY A 139 -16.80 -0.31 -11.71
C GLY A 139 -17.67 -0.17 -12.93
#